data_d80e0b2415b2fee8172248bca85d1124
#
_entry.id   d80e0b2415b2fee8172248bca85d1124
#
_cell.length_a   1.000
_cell.length_b   1.000
_cell.length_c   1.000
_cell.angle_alpha   90.00
_cell.angle_beta   90.00
_cell.angle_gamma   90.00
#
_symmetry.space_group_name_H-M   'P 1'
#
loop_
_entity.id
_entity.type
_entity.pdbx_description
1 polymer ?
#
loop_
_entity_poly.entity_id
_entity_poly.type
_entity_poly.pdbx_seq_one_letter_code
_entity_poly.pdbx_strand_id
1 'polypeptide(L)'
;MTNDSPKVSVIIPHWNGIEIISECLDSLAKTQFDSYEVIVSDNASTDGSQKWLKENHPEVRLLENSKNYGYAGGCNRGSEIARGTFLLFLNNDTIQDLSWLGHLVKRIEINNEIAAVQPKILNYFDNEIFDYAGGSGGHMDLLCYPFASCLLYTSDAAD
;
A
#
# COMPACT_ATOMS: atom_id res chain seq x y z
N MET A 1 -24.49 -7.16 -18.33
CA MET A 1 -23.02 -7.03 -18.21
C MET A 1 -22.78 -6.44 -16.84
N THR A 2 -22.42 -7.24 -15.85
CA THR A 2 -22.04 -6.77 -14.53
C THR A 2 -20.77 -5.94 -14.74
N ASN A 3 -20.80 -4.70 -14.30
CA ASN A 3 -19.66 -3.79 -14.34
C ASN A 3 -18.69 -4.28 -13.25
N ASP A 4 -17.81 -5.20 -13.64
CA ASP A 4 -16.96 -5.97 -12.73
C ASP A 4 -15.65 -5.22 -12.44
N SER A 5 -15.79 -3.92 -12.16
CA SER A 5 -14.66 -3.12 -11.72
C SER A 5 -14.31 -3.51 -10.29
N PRO A 6 -13.03 -3.72 -9.98
CA PRO A 6 -12.61 -4.04 -8.62
C PRO A 6 -12.96 -2.90 -7.68
N LYS A 7 -13.19 -3.21 -6.41
CA LYS A 7 -13.46 -2.20 -5.38
C LYS A 7 -12.20 -1.43 -5.00
N VAL A 8 -11.06 -2.12 -4.99
CA VAL A 8 -9.76 -1.55 -4.61
C VAL A 8 -8.73 -1.81 -5.71
N SER A 9 -7.96 -0.78 -6.07
CA SER A 9 -6.71 -0.93 -6.81
C SER A 9 -5.54 -0.79 -5.85
N VAL A 10 -4.81 -1.88 -5.64
CA VAL A 10 -3.58 -1.90 -4.86
C VAL A 10 -2.43 -1.53 -5.78
N ILE A 11 -1.78 -0.41 -5.51
CA ILE A 11 -0.71 0.16 -6.33
C ILE A 11 0.61 0.00 -5.57
N ILE A 12 1.55 -0.72 -6.17
CA ILE A 12 2.86 -1.03 -5.60
C ILE A 12 3.94 -0.42 -6.49
N PRO A 13 4.52 0.74 -6.12
CA PRO A 13 5.73 1.22 -6.76
C PRO A 13 6.89 0.27 -6.49
N HIS A 14 7.60 -0.12 -7.55
CA HIS A 14 8.71 -1.07 -7.45
C HIS A 14 9.94 -0.56 -8.20
N TRP A 15 11.10 -0.81 -7.64
CA TRP A 15 12.39 -0.58 -8.30
C TRP A 15 13.45 -1.52 -7.74
N ASN A 16 13.79 -2.56 -8.50
CA ASN A 16 14.70 -3.63 -8.14
C ASN A 16 14.32 -4.38 -6.85
N GLY A 17 14.86 -5.57 -6.67
CA GLY A 17 14.62 -6.39 -5.48
C GLY A 17 13.49 -7.41 -5.69
N ILE A 18 13.74 -8.40 -6.58
CA ILE A 18 12.80 -9.50 -6.88
C ILE A 18 12.35 -10.21 -5.61
N GLU A 19 13.27 -10.50 -4.68
CA GLU A 19 12.96 -11.22 -3.44
C GLU A 19 11.96 -10.45 -2.56
N ILE A 20 12.14 -9.13 -2.47
CA ILE A 20 11.29 -8.26 -1.65
C ILE A 20 9.87 -8.22 -2.21
N ILE A 21 9.73 -7.96 -3.50
CA ILE A 21 8.39 -7.90 -4.11
C ILE A 21 7.72 -9.27 -4.15
N SER A 22 8.49 -10.36 -4.24
CA SER A 22 7.96 -11.73 -4.17
C SER A 22 7.25 -11.98 -2.85
N GLU A 23 7.89 -11.68 -1.71
CA GLU A 23 7.29 -11.86 -0.39
C GLU A 23 6.03 -11.00 -0.21
N CYS A 24 6.06 -9.77 -0.70
CA CYS A 24 4.90 -8.87 -0.66
C CYS A 24 3.72 -9.45 -1.46
N LEU A 25 3.95 -9.87 -2.72
CA LEU A 25 2.90 -10.44 -3.58
C LEU A 25 2.38 -11.78 -3.05
N ASP A 26 3.24 -12.63 -2.52
CA ASP A 26 2.87 -13.91 -1.90
C ASP A 26 1.96 -13.72 -0.67
N SER A 27 2.21 -12.68 0.13
CA SER A 27 1.34 -12.35 1.25
C SER A 27 0.03 -11.72 0.79
N LEU A 28 0.09 -10.84 -0.21
CA LEU A 28 -1.07 -10.17 -0.80
C LEU A 28 -2.03 -11.17 -1.47
N ALA A 29 -1.51 -12.20 -2.12
CA ALA A 29 -2.31 -13.27 -2.73
C ALA A 29 -3.14 -14.07 -1.72
N LYS A 30 -2.79 -14.03 -0.43
CA LYS A 30 -3.53 -14.69 0.66
C LYS A 30 -4.64 -13.81 1.25
N THR A 31 -4.78 -12.57 0.77
CA THR A 31 -5.76 -11.61 1.26
C THR A 31 -7.19 -12.12 1.07
N GLN A 32 -7.96 -12.15 2.16
CA GLN A 32 -9.37 -12.57 2.17
C GLN A 32 -10.30 -11.41 1.78
N PHE A 33 -10.19 -10.98 0.52
CA PHE A 33 -11.05 -9.95 -0.06
C PHE A 33 -11.05 -10.12 -1.59
N ASP A 34 -12.21 -10.38 -2.19
CA ASP A 34 -12.28 -10.84 -3.59
C ASP A 34 -12.28 -9.71 -4.63
N SER A 35 -12.61 -8.48 -4.22
CA SER A 35 -12.84 -7.38 -5.17
C SER A 35 -11.69 -6.38 -5.21
N TYR A 36 -10.50 -6.84 -5.60
CA TYR A 36 -9.35 -5.97 -5.79
C TYR A 36 -8.54 -6.36 -7.04
N GLU A 37 -7.74 -5.44 -7.53
CA GLU A 37 -6.68 -5.66 -8.51
C GLU A 37 -5.34 -5.23 -7.93
N VAL A 38 -4.25 -5.79 -8.44
CA VAL A 38 -2.89 -5.40 -8.11
C VAL A 38 -2.22 -4.79 -9.31
N ILE A 39 -1.64 -3.61 -9.11
CA ILE A 39 -0.87 -2.86 -10.12
C ILE A 39 0.54 -2.67 -9.57
N VAL A 40 1.53 -3.30 -10.21
CA VAL A 40 2.94 -3.01 -9.94
C VAL A 40 3.41 -1.94 -10.91
N SER A 41 3.77 -0.77 -10.38
CA SER A 41 4.34 0.34 -11.15
C SER A 41 5.86 0.25 -11.08
N ASP A 42 6.45 -0.47 -12.03
CA ASP A 42 7.89 -0.71 -12.10
C ASP A 42 8.64 0.52 -12.60
N ASN A 43 9.50 1.06 -11.78
CA ASN A 43 10.28 2.28 -12.02
C ASN A 43 11.59 2.01 -12.81
N ALA A 44 11.48 1.28 -13.91
CA ALA A 44 12.59 0.89 -14.78
C ALA A 44 13.63 0.05 -14.03
N SER A 45 13.20 -1.05 -13.42
CA SER A 45 14.08 -2.04 -12.80
C SER A 45 15.04 -2.65 -13.80
N THR A 46 16.27 -2.94 -13.36
CA THR A 46 17.37 -3.47 -14.16
C THR A 46 17.82 -4.87 -13.73
N ASP A 47 17.23 -5.41 -12.67
CA ASP A 47 17.57 -6.70 -12.06
C ASP A 47 16.78 -7.89 -12.63
N GLY A 48 15.91 -7.66 -13.62
CA GLY A 48 15.06 -8.68 -14.21
C GLY A 48 13.66 -8.77 -13.58
N SER A 49 13.32 -7.89 -12.64
CA SER A 49 12.01 -7.86 -11.96
C SER A 49 10.84 -7.87 -12.93
N GLN A 50 10.89 -7.10 -14.01
CA GLN A 50 9.81 -7.02 -15.01
C GLN A 50 9.54 -8.37 -15.67
N LYS A 51 10.61 -9.08 -16.06
CA LYS A 51 10.47 -10.41 -16.64
C LYS A 51 9.93 -11.41 -15.63
N TRP A 52 10.49 -11.39 -14.43
CA TRP A 52 10.10 -12.27 -13.35
C TRP A 52 8.62 -12.09 -12.99
N LEU A 53 8.12 -10.84 -12.87
CA LEU A 53 6.72 -10.53 -12.62
C LEU A 53 5.79 -11.12 -13.68
N LYS A 54 6.12 -10.96 -14.97
CA LYS A 54 5.33 -11.51 -16.07
C LYS A 54 5.25 -13.03 -16.06
N GLU A 55 6.31 -13.70 -15.62
CA GLU A 55 6.40 -15.17 -15.59
C GLU A 55 5.74 -15.77 -14.34
N ASN A 56 5.83 -15.11 -13.17
CA ASN A 56 5.42 -15.69 -11.90
C ASN A 56 4.10 -15.08 -11.36
N HIS A 57 3.75 -13.85 -11.75
CA HIS A 57 2.54 -13.15 -11.31
C HIS A 57 1.76 -12.58 -12.52
N PRO A 58 1.27 -13.42 -13.43
CA PRO A 58 0.54 -12.97 -14.63
C PRO A 58 -0.80 -12.29 -14.30
N GLU A 59 -1.34 -12.47 -13.10
CA GLU A 59 -2.54 -11.81 -12.57
C GLU A 59 -2.29 -10.34 -12.20
N VAL A 60 -1.04 -9.95 -11.98
CA VAL A 60 -0.65 -8.58 -11.65
C VAL A 60 -0.59 -7.73 -12.91
N ARG A 61 -1.17 -6.55 -12.86
CA ARG A 61 -1.04 -5.56 -13.94
C ARG A 61 0.30 -4.83 -13.80
N LEU A 62 1.26 -5.18 -14.63
CA LEU A 62 2.56 -4.53 -14.66
C LEU A 62 2.54 -3.27 -15.52
N LEU A 63 2.88 -2.12 -14.93
CA LEU A 63 3.16 -0.87 -15.61
C LEU A 63 4.67 -0.63 -15.64
N GLU A 64 5.26 -0.75 -16.82
CA GLU A 64 6.69 -0.52 -17.03
C GLU A 64 6.96 0.96 -17.32
N ASN A 65 7.54 1.65 -16.36
CA ASN A 65 7.90 3.06 -16.50
C ASN A 65 9.21 3.21 -17.29
N SER A 66 9.35 4.27 -18.05
CA SER A 66 10.54 4.54 -18.87
C SER A 66 11.77 4.96 -18.04
N LYS A 67 11.59 5.33 -16.79
CA LYS A 67 12.64 5.70 -15.82
C LYS A 67 12.14 5.57 -14.40
N ASN A 68 13.03 5.71 -13.44
CA ASN A 68 12.64 5.81 -12.03
C ASN A 68 12.06 7.20 -11.72
N TYR A 69 10.75 7.25 -11.44
CA TYR A 69 10.01 8.46 -11.06
C TYR A 69 9.94 8.65 -9.53
N GLY A 70 10.61 7.82 -8.75
CA GLY A 70 10.49 7.78 -7.31
C GLY A 70 9.16 7.20 -6.82
N TYR A 71 8.98 7.18 -5.49
CA TYR A 71 7.79 6.58 -4.88
C TYR A 71 6.50 7.26 -5.33
N ALA A 72 6.40 8.57 -5.12
CA ALA A 72 5.19 9.34 -5.46
C ALA A 72 4.88 9.29 -6.96
N GLY A 73 5.91 9.38 -7.81
CA GLY A 73 5.74 9.27 -9.25
C GLY A 73 5.24 7.88 -9.68
N GLY A 74 5.76 6.82 -9.09
CA GLY A 74 5.29 5.45 -9.31
C GLY A 74 3.84 5.26 -8.87
N CYS A 75 3.45 5.78 -7.70
CA CYS A 75 2.07 5.79 -7.22
C CYS A 75 1.13 6.51 -8.20
N ASN A 76 1.48 7.71 -8.62
CA ASN A 76 0.65 8.51 -9.53
C ASN A 76 0.44 7.79 -10.87
N ARG A 77 1.49 7.23 -11.45
CA ARG A 77 1.39 6.50 -12.71
C ARG A 77 0.57 5.22 -12.59
N GLY A 78 0.70 4.49 -11.48
CA GLY A 78 -0.16 3.33 -11.19
C GLY A 78 -1.63 3.74 -11.07
N SER A 79 -1.90 4.91 -10.48
CA SER A 79 -3.26 5.45 -10.33
C SER A 79 -3.92 5.78 -11.68
N GLU A 80 -3.16 6.20 -12.67
CA GLU A 80 -3.69 6.51 -14.02
C GLU A 80 -4.33 5.32 -14.72
N ILE A 81 -3.91 4.10 -14.37
CA ILE A 81 -4.45 2.88 -14.95
C ILE A 81 -5.36 2.09 -14.00
N ALA A 82 -5.56 2.57 -12.78
CA ALA A 82 -6.40 1.95 -11.78
C ALA A 82 -7.89 1.97 -12.18
N ARG A 83 -8.62 0.92 -11.81
CA ARG A 83 -10.06 0.76 -12.10
C ARG A 83 -10.90 0.69 -10.83
N GLY A 84 -10.25 0.58 -9.67
CA GLY A 84 -10.91 0.47 -8.37
C GLY A 84 -11.55 1.78 -7.92
N THR A 85 -12.62 1.65 -7.14
CA THR A 85 -13.24 2.80 -6.47
C THR A 85 -12.30 3.44 -5.45
N PHE A 86 -11.52 2.61 -4.76
CA PHE A 86 -10.51 3.05 -3.80
C PHE A 86 -9.11 2.76 -4.33
N LEU A 87 -8.20 3.70 -4.09
CA LEU A 87 -6.78 3.53 -4.37
C LEU A 87 -6.05 3.20 -3.06
N LEU A 88 -5.26 2.16 -3.08
CA LEU A 88 -4.41 1.75 -1.98
C LEU A 88 -2.96 1.78 -2.43
N PHE A 89 -2.13 2.57 -1.76
CA PHE A 89 -0.70 2.65 -2.01
C PHE A 89 0.03 1.75 -1.02
N LEU A 90 0.74 0.76 -1.54
CA LEU A 90 1.42 -0.28 -0.76
C LEU A 90 2.91 -0.28 -1.08
N ASN A 91 3.76 -0.28 -0.05
CA ASN A 91 5.18 -0.52 -0.24
C ASN A 91 5.43 -1.97 -0.64
N ASN A 92 6.45 -2.19 -1.46
CA ASN A 92 6.83 -3.52 -1.92
C ASN A 92 7.57 -4.38 -0.87
N ASP A 93 7.89 -3.81 0.29
CA ASP A 93 8.61 -4.42 1.42
C ASP A 93 7.70 -4.71 2.64
N THR A 94 6.43 -4.98 2.39
CA THR A 94 5.42 -5.21 3.43
C THR A 94 4.80 -6.59 3.34
N ILE A 95 4.43 -7.14 4.49
CA ILE A 95 3.66 -8.40 4.62
C ILE A 95 2.28 -8.07 5.18
N GLN A 96 1.25 -8.62 4.57
CA GLN A 96 -0.13 -8.31 4.89
C GLN A 96 -0.79 -9.43 5.73
N ASP A 97 -1.60 -9.04 6.73
CA ASP A 97 -2.54 -9.95 7.40
C ASP A 97 -3.66 -10.38 6.45
N LEU A 98 -4.25 -11.55 6.68
CA LEU A 98 -5.28 -12.11 5.78
C LEU A 98 -6.51 -11.22 5.62
N SER A 99 -6.91 -10.50 6.67
CA SER A 99 -8.16 -9.75 6.74
C SER A 99 -8.01 -8.23 6.58
N TRP A 100 -6.77 -7.76 6.46
CA TRP A 100 -6.41 -6.34 6.49
C TRP A 100 -7.21 -5.45 5.53
N LEU A 101 -7.35 -5.88 4.27
CA LEU A 101 -7.99 -5.08 3.23
C LEU A 101 -9.48 -4.92 3.46
N GLY A 102 -10.14 -6.01 3.91
CA GLY A 102 -11.56 -5.97 4.27
C GLY A 102 -11.84 -5.01 5.43
N HIS A 103 -10.96 -4.93 6.42
CA HIS A 103 -11.08 -3.97 7.53
C HIS A 103 -10.91 -2.52 7.06
N LEU A 104 -9.96 -2.24 6.17
CA LEU A 104 -9.77 -0.89 5.60
C LEU A 104 -10.98 -0.45 4.77
N VAL A 105 -11.48 -1.33 3.89
CA VAL A 105 -12.65 -1.04 3.07
C VAL A 105 -13.88 -0.78 3.96
N LYS A 106 -14.13 -1.65 4.93
CA LYS A 106 -15.23 -1.46 5.89
C LYS A 106 -15.09 -0.13 6.62
N ARG A 107 -13.88 0.26 7.00
CA ARG A 107 -13.65 1.51 7.74
C ARG A 107 -13.91 2.75 6.90
N ILE A 108 -13.43 2.78 5.65
CA ILE A 108 -13.61 3.96 4.78
C ILE A 108 -15.07 4.13 4.36
N GLU A 109 -15.84 3.05 4.30
CA GLU A 109 -17.25 3.07 3.90
C GLU A 109 -18.23 3.46 5.02
N ILE A 110 -17.78 3.49 6.29
CA ILE A 110 -18.66 3.83 7.42
C ILE A 110 -19.16 5.28 7.31
N ASN A 111 -18.31 6.18 6.81
CA ASN A 111 -18.64 7.60 6.74
C ASN A 111 -18.00 8.23 5.50
N ASN A 112 -18.81 8.87 4.67
CA ASN A 112 -18.36 9.56 3.45
C ASN A 112 -17.44 10.76 3.70
N GLU A 113 -17.29 11.21 4.94
CA GLU A 113 -16.33 12.24 5.34
C GLU A 113 -14.91 11.70 5.52
N ILE A 114 -14.73 10.37 5.56
CA ILE A 114 -13.42 9.75 5.67
C ILE A 114 -12.75 9.77 4.29
N ALA A 115 -11.74 10.62 4.14
CA ALA A 115 -10.99 10.74 2.89
C ALA A 115 -9.90 9.68 2.73
N ALA A 116 -9.31 9.19 3.83
CA ALA A 116 -8.26 8.18 3.82
C ALA A 116 -8.26 7.35 5.11
N VAL A 117 -7.76 6.12 5.00
CA VAL A 117 -7.55 5.21 6.14
C VAL A 117 -6.16 4.58 6.01
N GLN A 118 -5.55 4.29 7.13
CA GLN A 118 -4.24 3.65 7.21
C GLN A 118 -4.33 2.41 8.12
N PRO A 119 -3.69 1.28 7.75
CA PRO A 119 -3.59 0.14 8.63
C PRO A 119 -2.61 0.43 9.79
N LYS A 120 -2.71 -0.37 10.84
CA LYS A 120 -1.68 -0.48 11.85
C LYS A 120 -0.46 -1.16 11.23
N ILE A 121 0.71 -0.50 11.29
CA ILE A 121 1.97 -1.04 10.77
C ILE A 121 2.80 -1.51 11.95
N LEU A 122 3.15 -2.78 11.95
CA LEU A 122 3.95 -3.43 12.98
C LEU A 122 5.35 -3.71 12.46
N ASN A 123 6.31 -3.80 13.37
CA ASN A 123 7.66 -4.19 13.02
C ASN A 123 7.68 -5.64 12.50
N TYR A 124 8.43 -5.88 11.44
CA TYR A 124 8.48 -7.19 10.77
C TYR A 124 9.07 -8.29 11.66
N PHE A 125 10.05 -7.94 12.50
CA PHE A 125 10.74 -8.91 13.38
C PHE A 125 10.08 -9.06 14.75
N ASP A 126 9.30 -8.06 15.18
CA ASP A 126 8.59 -8.04 16.45
C ASP A 126 7.21 -7.39 16.26
N ASN A 127 6.20 -8.21 16.06
CA ASN A 127 4.83 -7.76 15.81
C ASN A 127 4.10 -7.21 17.05
N GLU A 128 4.74 -7.18 18.20
CA GLU A 128 4.20 -6.53 19.40
C GLU A 128 4.49 -5.03 19.44
N ILE A 129 5.42 -4.56 18.61
CA ILE A 129 5.79 -3.14 18.51
C ILE A 129 5.40 -2.53 17.16
N PHE A 130 5.16 -1.23 17.15
CA PHE A 130 4.96 -0.49 15.90
C PHE A 130 6.27 -0.33 15.14
N ASP A 131 6.21 -0.41 13.81
CA ASP A 131 7.39 -0.17 12.97
C ASP A 131 7.83 1.30 12.99
N TYR A 132 6.89 2.21 13.13
CA TYR A 132 7.16 3.64 13.16
C TYR A 132 7.04 4.18 14.59
N ALA A 133 8.14 4.58 15.19
CA ALA A 133 8.37 5.29 16.47
C ALA A 133 7.10 5.72 17.26
N GLY A 134 6.24 4.78 17.63
CA GLY A 134 5.01 5.03 18.39
C GLY A 134 3.88 5.71 17.60
N GLY A 135 4.00 5.86 16.28
CA GLY A 135 2.98 6.49 15.44
C GLY A 135 1.75 5.62 15.23
N SER A 136 0.60 6.02 15.78
CA SER A 136 -0.68 5.37 15.50
C SER A 136 -1.63 6.30 14.74
N GLY A 137 -1.23 6.71 13.56
CA GLY A 137 -1.92 7.67 12.73
C GLY A 137 -1.23 9.04 12.70
N GLY A 138 -1.75 9.93 11.88
CA GLY A 138 -1.20 11.27 11.68
C GLY A 138 -2.30 12.33 11.67
N HIS A 139 -1.90 13.53 12.00
CA HIS A 139 -2.70 14.73 11.86
C HIS A 139 -2.02 15.68 10.89
N MET A 140 -2.76 16.63 10.40
CA MET A 140 -2.26 17.72 9.58
C MET A 140 -2.80 19.02 10.16
N ASP A 141 -1.93 20.00 10.34
CA ASP A 141 -2.36 21.32 10.79
C ASP A 141 -2.94 22.16 9.64
N LEU A 142 -3.40 23.37 9.97
CA LEU A 142 -4.00 24.29 8.99
C LEU A 142 -3.02 24.71 7.90
N LEU A 143 -1.72 24.60 8.11
CA LEU A 143 -0.65 24.91 7.16
C LEU A 143 -0.15 23.70 6.39
N CYS A 144 -0.86 22.57 6.51
CA CYS A 144 -0.53 21.28 5.88
C CYS A 144 0.79 20.65 6.37
N TYR A 145 1.24 20.96 7.59
CA TYR A 145 2.36 20.24 8.21
C TYR A 145 1.84 18.94 8.82
N PRO A 146 2.37 17.78 8.37
CA PRO A 146 2.00 16.50 8.96
C PRO A 146 2.70 16.31 10.32
N PHE A 147 1.98 15.78 11.30
CA PHE A 147 2.53 15.33 12.57
C PHE A 147 1.88 14.02 13.01
N ALA A 148 2.64 13.15 13.66
CA ALA A 148 2.17 11.86 14.10
C ALA A 148 1.40 11.96 15.43
N SER A 149 0.31 11.17 15.57
CA SER A 149 -0.24 10.85 16.88
C SER A 149 0.71 9.88 17.56
N CYS A 150 1.60 10.40 18.40
CA CYS A 150 2.57 9.59 19.12
C CYS A 150 2.08 9.34 20.54
N LEU A 151 2.03 8.08 20.96
CA LEU A 151 1.68 7.71 22.34
C LEU A 151 2.70 8.23 23.36
N LEU A 152 3.94 8.52 22.93
CA LEU A 152 5.00 9.08 23.79
C LEU A 152 4.85 10.60 24.00
N TYR A 153 4.25 11.34 23.06
CA TYR A 153 4.03 12.78 23.23
C TYR A 153 2.90 13.12 24.21
N THR A 154 2.05 12.18 24.53
CA THR A 154 0.94 12.41 25.46
C THR A 154 1.33 12.19 26.92
N SER A 155 2.46 11.52 27.21
CA SER A 155 2.97 11.30 28.58
C SER A 155 3.96 12.38 29.04
N ASP A 156 4.71 12.97 28.12
CA ASP A 156 5.74 13.97 28.46
C ASP A 156 5.23 15.42 28.41
N ALA A 157 4.00 15.67 27.94
CA ALA A 157 3.40 17.00 27.91
C ALA A 157 2.60 17.32 29.21
N ALA A 158 2.68 16.46 30.22
CA ALA A 158 1.94 16.59 31.47
C ALA A 158 2.83 16.87 32.70
N ASP A 159 4.15 17.14 32.52
CA ASP A 159 5.07 17.56 33.58
C ASP A 159 5.49 19.04 33.45
#